data_d8c64d2a6024d52ee2729b5e6ef4a0a3
#
_entry.id   d8c64d2a6024d52ee2729b5e6ef4a0a3
#
_cell.length_a   1.000
_cell.length_b   1.000
_cell.length_c   1.000
_cell.angle_alpha   90.00
_cell.angle_beta   90.00
_cell.angle_gamma   90.00
#
_symmetry.space_group_name_H-M   'P 1'
#
loop_
_entity.id
_entity.type
_entity.pdbx_description
1 polymer ?
#
loop_
_entity_poly.entity_id
_entity_poly.type
_entity_poly.pdbx_seq_one_letter_code
_entity_poly.pdbx_strand_id
1 'polypeptide(L)'
;MDRRLDPGLSPYRTFSRAEWAALRRDTPMTLRPDEITRLEGLGVHLSMQEVEEIYLPLSRLLSLYVAATQKLFRAMSHFLDHRDSEVNGDGKMPYIIGVAGSVAVGKSTTARVLQALLARWTNTPKVDLVTTDGFLLPNAILEREGLMEKKGFPESYDLPLLLRFLTDIKAGRRPVRAPLYSHFFYDVMPDKYVEIDRPDILIVEGLNVLQTTRPPRDGKAIPFVSDFFDFSVYIDGDEDVIERWYVERFMRLRATAFKDPLSYFHRYSQLTEDEARATALSIWRRINLPNLVDNVLPTRQRADLILRKTGEHEVAEVSLRRL
;
A
#
# COMPACT_ATOMS: atom_id res chain seq x y z
N MET A 1 -2.36 11.11 27.91
CA MET A 1 -1.15 10.81 28.72
C MET A 1 -0.22 9.99 27.85
N ASP A 2 0.65 10.70 27.14
CA ASP A 2 1.56 10.13 26.13
C ASP A 2 2.67 9.34 26.87
N ARG A 3 2.50 8.04 27.00
CA ARG A 3 3.57 7.14 27.47
C ARG A 3 4.53 6.94 26.29
N ARG A 4 5.41 7.90 26.08
CA ARG A 4 6.57 7.66 25.20
C ARG A 4 7.35 6.50 25.82
N LEU A 5 7.34 5.37 25.12
CA LEU A 5 8.20 4.23 25.45
C LEU A 5 9.65 4.76 25.51
N ASP A 6 10.40 4.26 26.48
CA ASP A 6 11.84 4.50 26.56
C ASP A 6 12.46 4.26 25.16
N PRO A 7 13.21 5.21 24.60
CA PRO A 7 13.85 5.03 23.28
C PRO A 7 14.67 3.76 23.19
N GLY A 8 15.16 3.22 24.29
CA GLY A 8 15.85 1.93 24.39
C GLY A 8 14.96 0.72 24.13
N LEU A 9 13.63 0.84 24.28
CA LEU A 9 12.66 -0.25 24.10
C LEU A 9 11.95 -0.19 22.74
N SER A 10 12.25 0.81 21.90
CA SER A 10 11.65 0.87 20.55
C SER A 10 12.15 -0.26 19.68
N PRO A 11 11.25 -1.02 19.01
CA PRO A 11 11.65 -2.02 18.02
C PRO A 11 12.22 -1.39 16.74
N TYR A 12 12.21 -0.08 16.63
CA TYR A 12 12.67 0.67 15.46
C TYR A 12 13.97 1.40 15.72
N ARG A 13 14.78 1.50 14.66
CA ARG A 13 15.83 2.49 14.51
C ARG A 13 15.30 3.60 13.62
N THR A 14 15.31 4.81 14.14
CA THR A 14 14.86 6.00 13.42
C THR A 14 16.05 6.73 12.81
N PHE A 15 15.86 7.17 11.57
CA PHE A 15 16.83 7.91 10.77
C PHE A 15 16.22 9.24 10.37
N SER A 16 16.98 10.30 10.49
CA SER A 16 16.69 11.54 9.80
C SER A 16 16.79 11.34 8.27
N ARG A 17 16.18 12.24 7.52
CA ARG A 17 16.23 12.21 6.04
C ARG A 17 17.68 12.14 5.52
N ALA A 18 18.59 12.94 6.09
CA ALA A 18 20.02 12.94 5.69
C ALA A 18 20.75 11.63 6.00
N GLU A 19 20.54 11.06 7.20
CA GLU A 19 21.12 9.77 7.57
C GLU A 19 20.60 8.65 6.66
N TRP A 20 19.31 8.67 6.34
CA TRP A 20 18.71 7.67 5.44
C TRP A 20 19.24 7.81 4.02
N ALA A 21 19.32 9.03 3.50
CA ALA A 21 19.85 9.32 2.17
C ALA A 21 21.28 8.81 1.97
N ALA A 22 22.13 8.90 3.00
CA ALA A 22 23.50 8.39 2.95
C ALA A 22 23.58 6.86 2.73
N LEU A 23 22.51 6.11 3.05
CA LEU A 23 22.46 4.65 2.89
C LEU A 23 22.32 4.21 1.42
N ARG A 24 21.99 5.11 0.51
CA ARG A 24 22.00 4.80 -0.94
C ARG A 24 23.40 4.46 -1.45
N ARG A 25 24.45 4.99 -0.81
CA ARG A 25 25.85 4.88 -1.25
C ARG A 25 26.00 5.29 -2.72
N ASP A 26 26.66 4.46 -3.53
CA ASP A 26 26.91 4.69 -4.96
C ASP A 26 25.76 4.21 -5.87
N THR A 27 24.55 3.96 -5.32
CA THR A 27 23.40 3.55 -6.12
C THR A 27 22.98 4.72 -7.02
N PRO A 28 23.06 4.58 -8.35
CA PRO A 28 22.73 5.68 -9.26
C PRO A 28 21.21 5.88 -9.33
N MET A 29 20.79 7.14 -9.53
CA MET A 29 19.42 7.45 -9.89
C MET A 29 19.13 6.90 -11.30
N THR A 30 18.10 6.10 -11.41
CA THR A 30 17.73 5.42 -12.66
C THR A 30 16.45 5.96 -13.29
N LEU A 31 15.69 6.78 -12.56
CA LEU A 31 14.49 7.44 -13.06
C LEU A 31 14.81 8.83 -13.59
N ARG A 32 14.17 9.20 -14.69
CA ARG A 32 14.24 10.53 -15.28
C ARG A 32 13.16 11.45 -14.71
N PRO A 33 13.30 12.78 -14.81
CA PRO A 33 12.30 13.75 -14.34
C PRO A 33 10.90 13.50 -14.92
N ASP A 34 10.81 13.19 -16.21
CA ASP A 34 9.54 12.92 -16.89
C ASP A 34 8.86 11.62 -16.40
N GLU A 35 9.64 10.63 -16.00
CA GLU A 35 9.12 9.42 -15.38
C GLU A 35 8.56 9.71 -13.98
N ILE A 36 9.27 10.51 -13.18
CA ILE A 36 8.84 10.89 -11.82
C ILE A 36 7.50 11.66 -11.86
N THR A 37 7.36 12.62 -12.78
CA THR A 37 6.10 13.36 -12.95
C THR A 37 4.93 12.43 -13.26
N ARG A 38 5.13 11.35 -14.02
CA ARG A 38 4.06 10.37 -14.31
C ARG A 38 3.71 9.48 -13.10
N LEU A 39 4.60 9.38 -12.12
CA LEU A 39 4.35 8.61 -10.90
C LEU A 39 3.57 9.41 -9.85
N GLU A 40 3.46 10.71 -10.00
CA GLU A 40 2.72 11.58 -9.09
C GLU A 40 1.25 11.14 -8.96
N GLY A 41 0.74 11.25 -7.75
CA GLY A 41 -0.68 11.08 -7.48
C GLY A 41 -1.41 12.41 -7.57
N LEU A 42 -2.73 12.36 -7.59
CA LEU A 42 -3.54 13.57 -7.56
C LEU A 42 -3.27 14.35 -6.26
N GLY A 43 -2.57 15.47 -6.38
CA GLY A 43 -2.27 16.32 -5.25
C GLY A 43 -0.99 15.98 -4.47
N VAL A 44 -0.24 15.02 -4.94
CA VAL A 44 1.07 14.67 -4.36
C VAL A 44 2.14 15.07 -5.34
N HIS A 45 2.89 16.11 -5.04
CA HIS A 45 4.09 16.46 -5.79
C HIS A 45 5.25 15.58 -5.33
N LEU A 46 5.99 15.04 -6.27
CA LEU A 46 7.13 14.16 -6.01
C LEU A 46 8.39 14.79 -6.61
N SER A 47 9.27 15.32 -5.76
CA SER A 47 10.54 15.89 -6.22
C SER A 47 11.56 14.79 -6.57
N MET A 48 12.45 15.08 -7.52
CA MET A 48 13.60 14.24 -7.81
C MET A 48 14.44 14.00 -6.56
N GLN A 49 14.60 15.04 -5.74
CA GLN A 49 15.35 14.99 -4.49
C GLN A 49 14.72 13.99 -3.51
N GLU A 50 13.39 13.98 -3.35
CA GLU A 50 12.72 13.01 -2.47
C GLU A 50 12.92 11.57 -2.97
N VAL A 51 12.82 11.35 -4.28
CA VAL A 51 13.09 10.02 -4.85
C VAL A 51 14.52 9.58 -4.55
N GLU A 52 15.48 10.47 -4.70
CA GLU A 52 16.91 10.19 -4.48
C GLU A 52 17.24 9.97 -3.01
N GLU A 53 16.66 10.76 -2.11
CA GLU A 53 16.98 10.72 -0.68
C GLU A 53 16.18 9.67 0.10
N ILE A 54 14.96 9.34 -0.33
CA ILE A 54 14.08 8.45 0.42
C ILE A 54 13.86 7.11 -0.30
N TYR A 55 13.40 7.14 -1.54
CA TYR A 55 12.97 5.94 -2.23
C TYR A 55 14.13 5.12 -2.82
N LEU A 56 15.20 5.77 -3.23
CA LEU A 56 16.37 5.08 -3.78
C LEU A 56 17.09 4.23 -2.71
N PRO A 57 17.41 4.75 -1.49
CA PRO A 57 17.90 3.92 -0.39
C PRO A 57 16.95 2.78 -0.02
N LEU A 58 15.63 3.05 -0.01
CA LEU A 58 14.63 2.02 0.27
C LEU A 58 14.63 0.93 -0.80
N SER A 59 14.69 1.28 -2.08
CA SER A 59 14.77 0.29 -3.16
C SER A 59 16.01 -0.57 -3.06
N ARG A 60 17.15 0.02 -2.67
CA ARG A 60 18.40 -0.70 -2.40
C ARG A 60 18.24 -1.69 -1.24
N LEU A 61 17.67 -1.24 -0.13
CA LEU A 61 17.38 -2.12 1.01
C LEU A 61 16.50 -3.30 0.60
N LEU A 62 15.40 -3.04 -0.10
CA LEU A 62 14.48 -4.08 -0.59
C LEU A 62 15.16 -5.06 -1.54
N SER A 63 16.03 -4.58 -2.44
CA SER A 63 16.83 -5.46 -3.32
C SER A 63 17.70 -6.43 -2.52
N LEU A 64 18.30 -5.99 -1.39
CA LEU A 64 19.07 -6.87 -0.50
C LEU A 64 18.20 -7.92 0.18
N TYR A 65 17.01 -7.52 0.68
CA TYR A 65 16.04 -8.45 1.28
C TYR A 65 15.58 -9.49 0.26
N VAL A 66 15.17 -9.07 -0.93
CA VAL A 66 14.77 -9.99 -2.01
C VAL A 66 15.88 -11.00 -2.31
N ALA A 67 17.11 -10.55 -2.48
CA ALA A 67 18.24 -11.42 -2.77
C ALA A 67 18.50 -12.45 -1.65
N ALA A 68 18.37 -12.04 -0.38
CA ALA A 68 18.53 -12.92 0.77
C ALA A 68 17.39 -13.94 0.85
N THR A 69 16.13 -13.51 0.69
CA THR A 69 14.95 -14.39 0.72
C THR A 69 14.97 -15.40 -0.41
N GLN A 70 15.40 -15.04 -1.63
CA GLN A 70 15.55 -15.98 -2.74
C GLN A 70 16.62 -17.05 -2.47
N LYS A 71 17.71 -16.70 -1.77
CA LYS A 71 18.73 -17.68 -1.35
C LYS A 71 18.16 -18.65 -0.31
N LEU A 72 17.44 -18.13 0.68
CA LEU A 72 16.79 -18.94 1.72
C LEU A 72 15.76 -19.89 1.09
N PHE A 73 14.91 -19.38 0.19
CA PHE A 73 13.91 -20.19 -0.50
C PHE A 73 14.54 -21.39 -1.24
N ARG A 74 15.62 -21.16 -2.00
CA ARG A 74 16.33 -22.24 -2.69
C ARG A 74 16.93 -23.26 -1.72
N ALA A 75 17.50 -22.80 -0.60
CA ALA A 75 18.05 -23.69 0.42
C ALA A 75 16.95 -24.55 1.07
N MET A 76 15.79 -23.96 1.37
CA MET A 76 14.63 -24.69 1.93
C MET A 76 14.04 -25.66 0.92
N SER A 77 13.90 -25.28 -0.35
CA SER A 77 13.41 -26.18 -1.41
C SER A 77 14.33 -27.40 -1.57
N HIS A 78 15.64 -27.19 -1.49
CA HIS A 78 16.61 -28.30 -1.50
C HIS A 78 16.51 -29.18 -0.25
N PHE A 79 16.33 -28.58 0.93
CA PHE A 79 16.17 -29.33 2.19
C PHE A 79 14.91 -30.21 2.19
N LEU A 80 13.82 -29.72 1.61
CA LEU A 80 12.53 -30.41 1.53
C LEU A 80 12.48 -31.44 0.37
N ASP A 81 13.57 -31.60 -0.39
CA ASP A 81 13.68 -32.48 -1.57
C ASP A 81 12.54 -32.26 -2.61
N HIS A 82 12.11 -31.00 -2.74
CA HIS A 82 11.09 -30.60 -3.71
C HIS A 82 11.66 -30.57 -5.13
N ARG A 83 12.19 -31.73 -5.60
CA ARG A 83 12.74 -31.87 -6.97
C ARG A 83 11.66 -31.82 -8.03
N ASP A 84 10.40 -32.11 -7.67
CA ASP A 84 9.27 -32.25 -8.57
C ASP A 84 8.23 -31.13 -8.44
N SER A 85 8.56 -29.99 -7.82
CA SER A 85 7.59 -28.89 -7.80
C SER A 85 7.53 -28.23 -9.18
N GLU A 86 6.68 -28.76 -10.06
CA GLU A 86 6.21 -28.12 -11.31
C GLU A 86 5.67 -26.68 -11.07
N VAL A 87 5.49 -26.31 -9.79
CA VAL A 87 4.90 -25.06 -9.33
C VAL A 87 5.81 -23.85 -9.58
N ASN A 88 7.16 -24.01 -9.58
CA ASN A 88 8.08 -22.89 -9.79
C ASN A 88 9.24 -23.30 -10.74
N GLY A 89 8.95 -23.39 -12.04
CA GLY A 89 9.91 -23.84 -13.06
C GLY A 89 11.23 -23.07 -13.17
N ASP A 90 11.41 -21.99 -12.44
CA ASP A 90 12.63 -21.18 -12.35
C ASP A 90 13.22 -21.09 -10.93
N GLY A 91 12.61 -21.79 -9.94
CA GLY A 91 13.09 -21.82 -8.55
C GLY A 91 13.00 -20.46 -7.83
N LYS A 92 12.13 -19.57 -8.29
CA LYS A 92 11.88 -18.26 -7.65
C LYS A 92 10.51 -18.23 -6.98
N MET A 93 10.45 -17.64 -5.78
CA MET A 93 9.22 -17.31 -5.07
C MET A 93 8.96 -15.80 -5.18
N PRO A 94 7.74 -15.35 -5.53
CA PRO A 94 7.39 -13.93 -5.50
C PRO A 94 7.64 -13.31 -4.13
N TYR A 95 8.37 -12.19 -4.10
CA TYR A 95 8.58 -11.39 -2.90
C TYR A 95 7.42 -10.39 -2.75
N ILE A 96 6.67 -10.44 -1.66
CA ILE A 96 5.47 -9.61 -1.50
C ILE A 96 5.76 -8.46 -0.55
N ILE A 97 5.52 -7.23 -1.03
CA ILE A 97 5.68 -6.00 -0.25
C ILE A 97 4.29 -5.40 0.03
N GLY A 98 3.95 -5.25 1.31
CA GLY A 98 2.75 -4.54 1.74
C GLY A 98 2.99 -3.04 1.88
N VAL A 99 2.09 -2.19 1.33
CA VAL A 99 2.14 -0.73 1.51
C VAL A 99 0.84 -0.27 2.18
N ALA A 100 0.95 0.13 3.44
CA ALA A 100 -0.16 0.53 4.31
C ALA A 100 -0.15 2.04 4.60
N GLY A 101 -1.25 2.53 5.15
CA GLY A 101 -1.41 3.91 5.61
C GLY A 101 -2.82 4.44 5.33
N SER A 102 -3.14 5.65 5.81
CA SER A 102 -4.46 6.27 5.66
C SER A 102 -4.81 6.65 4.22
N VAL A 103 -6.05 7.05 3.99
CA VAL A 103 -6.44 7.76 2.75
C VAL A 103 -5.61 9.03 2.59
N ALA A 104 -5.38 9.47 1.37
CA ALA A 104 -4.68 10.70 0.99
C ALA A 104 -3.21 10.81 1.46
N VAL A 105 -2.64 9.85 2.21
CA VAL A 105 -1.26 9.90 2.72
C VAL A 105 -0.19 9.64 1.64
N GLY A 106 -0.59 9.18 0.44
CA GLY A 106 0.32 8.95 -0.68
C GLY A 106 0.80 7.52 -0.87
N LYS A 107 0.07 6.51 -0.36
CA LYS A 107 0.38 5.07 -0.56
C LYS A 107 0.60 4.70 -2.03
N SER A 108 -0.34 5.05 -2.89
CA SER A 108 -0.29 4.69 -4.32
C SER A 108 0.87 5.36 -5.05
N THR A 109 1.27 6.58 -4.65
CA THR A 109 2.48 7.23 -5.17
C THR A 109 3.71 6.48 -4.72
N THR A 110 3.84 6.18 -3.43
CA THR A 110 4.95 5.38 -2.87
C THR A 110 5.05 4.02 -3.57
N ALA A 111 3.93 3.31 -3.73
CA ALA A 111 3.90 1.99 -4.38
C ALA A 111 4.38 2.05 -5.84
N ARG A 112 3.93 3.06 -6.61
CA ARG A 112 4.38 3.26 -8.01
C ARG A 112 5.85 3.63 -8.11
N VAL A 113 6.35 4.49 -7.21
CA VAL A 113 7.78 4.85 -7.17
C VAL A 113 8.64 3.63 -6.85
N LEU A 114 8.24 2.84 -5.86
CA LEU A 114 8.93 1.60 -5.52
C LEU A 114 8.88 0.60 -6.68
N GLN A 115 7.74 0.44 -7.33
CA GLN A 115 7.60 -0.41 -8.53
C GLN A 115 8.59 0.01 -9.61
N ALA A 116 8.65 1.30 -9.94
CA ALA A 116 9.53 1.83 -10.97
C ALA A 116 11.02 1.66 -10.62
N LEU A 117 11.43 1.92 -9.38
CA LEU A 117 12.81 1.76 -8.93
C LEU A 117 13.22 0.29 -8.85
N LEU A 118 12.37 -0.57 -8.28
CA LEU A 118 12.67 -1.99 -8.11
C LEU A 118 12.76 -2.73 -9.45
N ALA A 119 11.98 -2.34 -10.45
CA ALA A 119 12.06 -2.89 -11.80
C ALA A 119 13.37 -2.54 -12.54
N ARG A 120 14.19 -1.60 -12.02
CA ARG A 120 15.51 -1.27 -12.58
C ARG A 120 16.64 -2.18 -12.06
N TRP A 121 16.39 -2.96 -11.02
CA TRP A 121 17.36 -3.91 -10.53
C TRP A 121 17.36 -5.16 -11.41
N THR A 122 18.53 -5.59 -11.84
CA THR A 122 18.69 -6.72 -12.78
C THR A 122 18.20 -8.05 -12.24
N ASN A 123 18.13 -8.19 -10.92
CA ASN A 123 17.64 -9.39 -10.23
C ASN A 123 16.12 -9.41 -10.03
N THR A 124 15.42 -8.27 -10.25
CA THR A 124 13.96 -8.13 -10.04
C THR A 124 13.29 -7.35 -11.17
N PRO A 125 13.46 -7.74 -12.46
CA PRO A 125 12.95 -6.95 -13.58
C PRO A 125 11.42 -6.91 -13.65
N LYS A 126 10.70 -7.87 -13.04
CA LYS A 126 9.25 -7.94 -13.10
C LYS A 126 8.64 -7.61 -11.75
N VAL A 127 8.11 -6.39 -11.63
CA VAL A 127 7.45 -5.88 -10.42
C VAL A 127 6.01 -5.52 -10.75
N ASP A 128 5.07 -6.27 -10.17
CA ASP A 128 3.64 -6.02 -10.30
C ASP A 128 3.11 -5.26 -9.08
N LEU A 129 2.02 -4.49 -9.30
CA LEU A 129 1.34 -3.70 -8.28
C LEU A 129 -0.15 -4.01 -8.30
N VAL A 130 -0.70 -4.35 -7.14
CA VAL A 130 -2.13 -4.61 -6.93
C VAL A 130 -2.63 -3.74 -5.78
N THR A 131 -3.79 -3.11 -5.96
CA THR A 131 -4.46 -2.39 -4.89
C THR A 131 -5.53 -3.28 -4.26
N THR A 132 -5.67 -3.23 -2.94
CA THR A 132 -6.70 -4.02 -2.24
C THR A 132 -8.11 -3.51 -2.49
N ASP A 133 -8.27 -2.32 -3.07
CA ASP A 133 -9.59 -1.78 -3.43
C ASP A 133 -10.33 -2.69 -4.43
N GLY A 134 -9.60 -3.45 -5.26
CA GLY A 134 -10.20 -4.48 -6.13
C GLY A 134 -10.90 -5.60 -5.37
N PHE A 135 -10.54 -5.81 -4.12
CA PHE A 135 -11.13 -6.82 -3.24
C PHE A 135 -12.21 -6.24 -2.30
N LEU A 136 -12.67 -5.02 -2.50
CA LEU A 136 -13.88 -4.51 -1.87
C LEU A 136 -15.10 -5.29 -2.35
N LEU A 137 -16.09 -5.42 -1.48
CA LEU A 137 -17.40 -5.91 -1.89
C LEU A 137 -18.03 -4.92 -2.89
N PRO A 138 -18.69 -5.39 -3.95
CA PRO A 138 -19.42 -4.53 -4.88
C PRO A 138 -20.44 -3.64 -4.16
N ASN A 139 -20.67 -2.42 -4.67
CA ASN A 139 -21.62 -1.47 -4.08
C ASN A 139 -22.99 -2.08 -3.83
N ALA A 140 -23.50 -2.89 -4.76
CA ALA A 140 -24.80 -3.57 -4.59
C ALA A 140 -24.85 -4.47 -3.35
N ILE A 141 -23.72 -5.10 -2.98
CA ILE A 141 -23.63 -5.90 -1.74
C ILE A 141 -23.53 -4.97 -0.54
N LEU A 142 -22.66 -3.94 -0.59
CA LEU A 142 -22.50 -2.98 0.50
C LEU A 142 -23.82 -2.25 0.83
N GLU A 143 -24.62 -1.89 -0.17
CA GLU A 143 -25.94 -1.29 0.00
C GLU A 143 -26.91 -2.25 0.67
N ARG A 144 -26.99 -3.48 0.19
CA ARG A 144 -27.85 -4.52 0.77
C ARG A 144 -27.53 -4.81 2.23
N GLU A 145 -26.23 -4.83 2.57
CA GLU A 145 -25.75 -5.11 3.93
C GLU A 145 -25.68 -3.86 4.82
N GLY A 146 -26.02 -2.66 4.29
CA GLY A 146 -25.94 -1.39 5.02
C GLY A 146 -24.50 -0.93 5.32
N LEU A 147 -23.52 -1.37 4.52
CA LEU A 147 -22.09 -1.12 4.73
C LEU A 147 -21.52 0.01 3.85
N MET A 148 -22.32 0.75 3.10
CA MET A 148 -21.80 1.81 2.20
C MET A 148 -21.02 2.90 2.95
N GLU A 149 -21.44 3.29 4.16
CA GLU A 149 -20.69 4.24 4.98
C GLU A 149 -19.41 3.64 5.61
N LYS A 150 -19.28 2.33 5.55
CA LYS A 150 -18.09 1.60 6.01
C LYS A 150 -17.22 1.11 4.85
N LYS A 151 -17.40 1.64 3.66
CA LYS A 151 -16.53 1.29 2.53
C LYS A 151 -15.10 1.73 2.80
N GLY A 152 -14.16 0.77 2.71
CA GLY A 152 -12.77 0.94 3.14
C GLY A 152 -12.47 0.46 4.57
N PHE A 153 -13.50 0.16 5.38
CA PHE A 153 -13.33 -0.55 6.65
C PHE A 153 -13.10 -2.06 6.40
N PRO A 154 -12.53 -2.79 7.36
CA PRO A 154 -12.23 -4.22 7.18
C PRO A 154 -13.42 -5.06 6.72
N GLU A 155 -14.61 -4.80 7.25
CA GLU A 155 -15.84 -5.52 6.93
C GLU A 155 -16.36 -5.30 5.50
N SER A 156 -15.83 -4.31 4.79
CA SER A 156 -16.22 -4.01 3.41
C SER A 156 -15.41 -4.78 2.36
N TYR A 157 -14.48 -5.63 2.78
CA TYR A 157 -13.62 -6.41 1.87
C TYR A 157 -14.06 -7.87 1.76
N ASP A 158 -13.94 -8.44 0.56
CA ASP A 158 -13.96 -9.88 0.33
C ASP A 158 -12.60 -10.47 0.76
N LEU A 159 -12.44 -10.61 2.09
CA LEU A 159 -11.22 -11.15 2.68
C LEU A 159 -10.89 -12.56 2.19
N PRO A 160 -11.86 -13.50 2.05
CA PRO A 160 -11.59 -14.82 1.48
C PRO A 160 -10.99 -14.76 0.07
N LEU A 161 -11.48 -13.86 -0.79
CA LEU A 161 -10.96 -13.68 -2.15
C LEU A 161 -9.52 -13.13 -2.12
N LEU A 162 -9.24 -12.14 -1.27
CA LEU A 162 -7.90 -11.56 -1.10
C LEU A 162 -6.90 -12.62 -0.58
N LEU A 163 -7.27 -13.39 0.44
CA LEU A 163 -6.42 -14.44 0.99
C LEU A 163 -6.14 -15.55 -0.03
N ARG A 164 -7.15 -15.95 -0.83
CA ARG A 164 -6.98 -16.90 -1.93
C ARG A 164 -6.00 -16.36 -2.98
N PHE A 165 -6.16 -15.11 -3.39
CA PHE A 165 -5.25 -14.44 -4.32
C PHE A 165 -3.79 -14.51 -3.81
N LEU A 166 -3.54 -14.11 -2.56
CA LEU A 166 -2.19 -14.13 -1.98
C LEU A 166 -1.64 -15.56 -1.85
N THR A 167 -2.48 -16.51 -1.47
CA THR A 167 -2.12 -17.93 -1.41
C THR A 167 -1.71 -18.45 -2.80
N ASP A 168 -2.47 -18.13 -3.84
CA ASP A 168 -2.17 -18.56 -5.21
C ASP A 168 -0.86 -17.94 -5.72
N ILE A 169 -0.59 -16.67 -5.39
CA ILE A 169 0.69 -16.02 -5.70
C ILE A 169 1.86 -16.75 -5.00
N LYS A 170 1.77 -16.97 -3.68
CA LYS A 170 2.83 -17.68 -2.91
C LYS A 170 2.99 -19.13 -3.35
N ALA A 171 1.91 -19.79 -3.79
CA ALA A 171 1.96 -21.14 -4.35
C ALA A 171 2.52 -21.18 -5.78
N GLY A 172 2.88 -20.03 -6.38
CA GLY A 172 3.43 -19.96 -7.73
C GLY A 172 2.41 -20.27 -8.84
N ARG A 173 1.11 -20.25 -8.53
CA ARG A 173 0.06 -20.39 -9.56
C ARG A 173 0.12 -19.25 -10.56
N ARG A 174 -0.32 -19.50 -11.79
CA ARG A 174 -0.22 -18.52 -12.87
C ARG A 174 -1.09 -18.85 -14.08
N PRO A 175 -1.66 -17.79 -14.73
CA PRO A 175 -1.75 -16.44 -14.19
C PRO A 175 -2.71 -16.39 -13.00
N VAL A 176 -2.52 -15.45 -12.08
CA VAL A 176 -3.46 -15.16 -10.97
C VAL A 176 -4.16 -13.85 -11.28
N ARG A 177 -5.47 -13.76 -11.05
CA ARG A 177 -6.27 -12.59 -11.38
C ARG A 177 -6.62 -11.80 -10.13
N ALA A 178 -6.33 -10.48 -10.15
CA ALA A 178 -6.81 -9.53 -9.16
C ALA A 178 -7.96 -8.70 -9.75
N PRO A 179 -9.11 -8.56 -9.06
CA PRO A 179 -10.20 -7.73 -9.55
C PRO A 179 -9.78 -6.26 -9.70
N LEU A 180 -10.34 -5.56 -10.69
CA LEU A 180 -10.07 -4.17 -10.94
C LEU A 180 -11.09 -3.27 -10.24
N TYR A 181 -10.61 -2.23 -9.54
CA TYR A 181 -11.44 -1.18 -8.96
C TYR A 181 -11.39 0.09 -9.79
N SER A 182 -12.51 0.78 -9.91
CA SER A 182 -12.59 2.08 -10.54
C SER A 182 -12.95 3.17 -9.53
N HIS A 183 -12.01 4.06 -9.24
CA HIS A 183 -12.30 5.26 -8.44
C HIS A 183 -13.31 6.21 -9.13
N PHE A 184 -13.41 6.15 -10.46
CA PHE A 184 -14.35 6.96 -11.23
C PHE A 184 -15.80 6.49 -11.04
N PHE A 185 -16.03 5.18 -11.13
CA PHE A 185 -17.34 4.56 -10.84
C PHE A 185 -17.54 4.24 -9.36
N TYR A 186 -16.49 4.39 -8.56
CA TYR A 186 -16.47 4.08 -7.13
C TYR A 186 -16.92 2.63 -6.83
N ASP A 187 -16.54 1.69 -7.70
CA ASP A 187 -16.94 0.27 -7.56
C ASP A 187 -15.90 -0.68 -8.14
N VAL A 188 -16.00 -1.94 -7.73
CA VAL A 188 -15.30 -3.05 -8.37
C VAL A 188 -15.88 -3.26 -9.76
N MET A 189 -15.02 -3.35 -10.77
CA MET A 189 -15.45 -3.46 -12.16
C MET A 189 -15.83 -4.92 -12.47
N PRO A 190 -17.10 -5.19 -12.87
CA PRO A 190 -17.50 -6.53 -13.23
C PRO A 190 -16.62 -7.09 -14.35
N ASP A 191 -16.17 -8.34 -14.22
CA ASP A 191 -15.41 -9.10 -15.23
C ASP A 191 -14.12 -8.42 -15.71
N LYS A 192 -13.58 -7.42 -14.95
CA LYS A 192 -12.28 -6.81 -15.24
C LYS A 192 -11.25 -7.20 -14.19
N TYR A 193 -10.10 -7.66 -14.66
CA TYR A 193 -9.03 -8.17 -13.82
C TYR A 193 -7.67 -7.68 -14.31
N VAL A 194 -6.74 -7.55 -13.37
CA VAL A 194 -5.31 -7.47 -13.66
C VAL A 194 -4.76 -8.89 -13.57
N GLU A 195 -4.08 -9.36 -14.61
CA GLU A 195 -3.40 -10.65 -14.59
C GLU A 195 -1.99 -10.50 -14.06
N ILE A 196 -1.67 -11.27 -13.02
CA ILE A 196 -0.36 -11.35 -12.41
C ILE A 196 0.28 -12.68 -12.84
N ASP A 197 1.36 -12.56 -13.59
CA ASP A 197 2.07 -13.72 -14.12
C ASP A 197 3.54 -13.68 -13.74
N ARG A 198 3.95 -14.48 -12.77
CA ARG A 198 5.34 -14.65 -12.30
C ARG A 198 6.05 -13.33 -11.96
N PRO A 199 5.59 -12.50 -11.04
CA PRO A 199 6.36 -11.36 -10.61
C PRO A 199 7.59 -11.81 -9.80
N ASP A 200 8.70 -11.09 -9.93
CA ASP A 200 9.81 -11.19 -8.97
C ASP A 200 9.39 -10.55 -7.65
N ILE A 201 8.68 -9.42 -7.75
CA ILE A 201 8.11 -8.68 -6.62
C ILE A 201 6.64 -8.36 -6.91
N LEU A 202 5.77 -8.60 -5.93
CA LEU A 202 4.40 -8.10 -5.92
C LEU A 202 4.25 -7.04 -4.84
N ILE A 203 3.86 -5.83 -5.21
CA ILE A 203 3.49 -4.78 -4.28
C ILE A 203 1.97 -4.84 -4.07
N VAL A 204 1.54 -4.94 -2.82
CA VAL A 204 0.11 -4.93 -2.42
C VAL A 204 -0.14 -3.68 -1.61
N GLU A 205 -0.94 -2.75 -2.15
CA GLU A 205 -1.24 -1.47 -1.52
C GLU A 205 -2.67 -1.42 -1.01
N GLY A 206 -2.86 -0.92 0.21
CA GLY A 206 -4.21 -0.72 0.73
C GLY A 206 -4.29 -0.18 2.15
N LEU A 207 -5.51 0.12 2.60
CA LEU A 207 -5.77 0.65 3.94
C LEU A 207 -5.52 -0.40 5.03
N ASN A 208 -6.02 -1.62 4.80
CA ASN A 208 -6.14 -2.66 5.82
C ASN A 208 -5.14 -3.82 5.64
N VAL A 209 -4.09 -3.62 4.84
CA VAL A 209 -3.14 -4.70 4.51
C VAL A 209 -2.37 -5.23 5.72
N LEU A 210 -2.18 -4.43 6.77
CA LEU A 210 -1.52 -4.84 8.01
C LEU A 210 -2.50 -5.20 9.13
N GLN A 211 -3.80 -5.24 8.85
CA GLN A 211 -4.79 -5.49 9.86
C GLN A 211 -4.78 -6.93 10.34
N THR A 212 -5.05 -7.10 11.64
CA THR A 212 -5.28 -8.39 12.28
C THR A 212 -6.74 -8.53 12.62
N THR A 213 -7.36 -9.63 12.20
CA THR A 213 -8.69 -10.00 12.67
C THR A 213 -8.58 -10.70 14.02
N ARG A 214 -9.65 -10.67 14.82
CA ARG A 214 -9.70 -11.53 16.01
C ARG A 214 -9.72 -12.99 15.56
N PRO A 215 -8.92 -13.88 16.19
CA PRO A 215 -8.96 -15.30 15.85
C PRO A 215 -10.39 -15.85 16.03
N PRO A 216 -10.84 -16.75 15.15
CA PRO A 216 -12.14 -17.38 15.27
C PRO A 216 -12.28 -18.09 16.61
N ARG A 217 -13.48 -18.07 17.20
CA ARG A 217 -13.75 -18.74 18.47
C ARG A 217 -13.68 -20.27 18.39
N ASP A 218 -13.71 -20.83 17.18
CA ASP A 218 -13.62 -22.26 16.91
C ASP A 218 -12.17 -22.81 16.90
N GLY A 219 -11.19 -21.96 17.19
CA GLY A 219 -9.77 -22.33 17.26
C GLY A 219 -9.11 -22.60 15.90
N LYS A 220 -9.80 -22.37 14.78
CA LYS A 220 -9.18 -22.50 13.46
C LYS A 220 -8.23 -21.34 13.22
N ALA A 221 -7.01 -21.64 12.79
CA ALA A 221 -6.08 -20.63 12.33
C ALA A 221 -6.56 -20.05 10.99
N ILE A 222 -6.85 -18.75 10.97
CA ILE A 222 -7.06 -18.01 9.72
C ILE A 222 -5.82 -17.14 9.51
N PRO A 223 -5.15 -17.23 8.35
CA PRO A 223 -4.01 -16.36 8.07
C PRO A 223 -4.48 -14.90 7.97
N PHE A 224 -3.64 -13.98 8.40
CA PHE A 224 -3.81 -12.56 8.14
C PHE A 224 -3.23 -12.21 6.78
N VAL A 225 -3.72 -11.15 6.16
CA VAL A 225 -3.15 -10.61 4.91
C VAL A 225 -1.66 -10.32 5.09
N SER A 226 -1.27 -9.78 6.26
CA SER A 226 0.12 -9.47 6.59
C SER A 226 1.05 -10.68 6.69
N ASP A 227 0.52 -11.90 6.90
CA ASP A 227 1.34 -13.12 6.98
C ASP A 227 1.94 -13.52 5.62
N PHE A 228 1.40 -12.97 4.53
CA PHE A 228 1.91 -13.18 3.18
C PHE A 228 3.02 -12.20 2.79
N PHE A 229 3.25 -11.14 3.58
CA PHE A 229 4.24 -10.13 3.25
C PHE A 229 5.63 -10.53 3.71
N ASP A 230 6.59 -10.36 2.83
CA ASP A 230 8.01 -10.51 3.13
C ASP A 230 8.61 -9.21 3.67
N PHE A 231 7.96 -8.08 3.36
CA PHE A 231 8.29 -6.75 3.89
C PHE A 231 7.07 -5.83 3.85
N SER A 232 7.00 -4.91 4.80
CA SER A 232 5.87 -3.99 4.90
C SER A 232 6.31 -2.55 5.16
N VAL A 233 5.68 -1.62 4.45
CA VAL A 233 5.90 -0.16 4.56
C VAL A 233 4.62 0.50 5.03
N TYR A 234 4.68 1.28 6.10
CA TYR A 234 3.59 2.11 6.57
C TYR A 234 3.89 3.59 6.27
N ILE A 235 2.95 4.27 5.60
CA ILE A 235 3.04 5.71 5.35
C ILE A 235 2.27 6.43 6.46
N ASP A 236 3.01 7.20 7.26
CA ASP A 236 2.52 7.89 8.44
C ASP A 236 2.41 9.40 8.22
N GLY A 237 1.53 10.05 8.98
CA GLY A 237 1.37 11.50 9.05
C GLY A 237 0.52 11.87 10.25
N ASP A 238 0.59 13.13 10.69
CA ASP A 238 -0.26 13.62 11.75
C ASP A 238 -1.72 13.73 11.27
N GLU A 239 -2.68 13.46 12.15
CA GLU A 239 -4.10 13.37 11.84
C GLU A 239 -4.65 14.63 11.15
N ASP A 240 -4.31 15.81 11.71
CA ASP A 240 -4.70 17.11 11.18
C ASP A 240 -4.09 17.41 9.80
N VAL A 241 -2.89 16.90 9.56
CA VAL A 241 -2.21 16.98 8.28
C VAL A 241 -2.91 16.10 7.25
N ILE A 242 -3.28 14.87 7.61
CA ILE A 242 -3.99 13.93 6.73
C ILE A 242 -5.40 14.46 6.42
N GLU A 243 -6.11 15.07 7.42
CA GLU A 243 -7.40 15.74 7.20
C GLU A 243 -7.27 16.81 6.11
N ARG A 244 -6.25 17.69 6.23
CA ARG A 244 -5.98 18.74 5.24
C ARG A 244 -5.74 18.16 3.85
N TRP A 245 -4.88 17.16 3.72
CA TRP A 245 -4.61 16.49 2.44
C TRP A 245 -5.85 15.84 1.83
N TYR A 246 -6.70 15.26 2.67
CA TYR A 246 -7.95 14.68 2.22
C TYR A 246 -8.89 15.75 1.64
N VAL A 247 -9.05 16.88 2.33
CA VAL A 247 -9.88 18.00 1.86
C VAL A 247 -9.31 18.58 0.57
N GLU A 248 -8.02 18.82 0.49
CA GLU A 248 -7.37 19.33 -0.73
C GLU A 248 -7.56 18.37 -1.91
N ARG A 249 -7.38 17.08 -1.70
CA ARG A 249 -7.63 16.06 -2.73
C ARG A 249 -9.10 16.06 -3.19
N PHE A 250 -10.05 16.18 -2.26
CA PHE A 250 -11.47 16.27 -2.59
C PHE A 250 -11.76 17.51 -3.45
N MET A 251 -11.21 18.67 -3.09
CA MET A 251 -11.37 19.91 -3.85
C MET A 251 -10.79 19.82 -5.26
N ARG A 252 -9.63 19.18 -5.42
CA ARG A 252 -9.04 18.93 -6.74
C ARG A 252 -9.90 17.98 -7.59
N LEU A 253 -10.42 16.91 -7.00
CA LEU A 253 -11.34 15.98 -7.67
C LEU A 253 -12.64 16.70 -8.09
N ARG A 254 -13.17 17.57 -7.24
CA ARG A 254 -14.32 18.41 -7.57
C ARG A 254 -14.05 19.30 -8.79
N ALA A 255 -12.87 19.86 -8.88
CA ALA A 255 -12.46 20.72 -10.00
C ALA A 255 -12.18 19.94 -11.30
N THR A 256 -12.03 18.63 -11.24
CA THR A 256 -11.61 17.76 -12.35
C THR A 256 -12.58 16.59 -12.57
N ALA A 257 -12.27 15.42 -12.01
CA ALA A 257 -12.97 14.16 -12.26
C ALA A 257 -14.47 14.17 -11.89
N PHE A 258 -14.87 14.94 -10.88
CA PHE A 258 -16.29 15.03 -10.50
C PHE A 258 -17.13 15.84 -11.50
N LYS A 259 -16.51 16.64 -12.39
CA LYS A 259 -17.23 17.35 -13.44
C LYS A 259 -17.81 16.44 -14.51
N ASP A 260 -17.25 15.26 -14.68
CA ASP A 260 -17.76 14.30 -15.64
C ASP A 260 -19.13 13.76 -15.16
N PRO A 261 -20.19 13.85 -15.98
CA PRO A 261 -21.53 13.38 -15.63
C PRO A 261 -21.60 11.87 -15.29
N LEU A 262 -20.66 11.09 -15.79
CA LEU A 262 -20.58 9.64 -15.51
C LEU A 262 -19.86 9.31 -14.20
N SER A 263 -19.24 10.31 -13.56
CA SER A 263 -18.58 10.10 -12.27
C SER A 263 -19.60 9.82 -11.17
N TYR A 264 -19.35 8.80 -10.37
CA TYR A 264 -20.15 8.49 -9.17
C TYR A 264 -20.33 9.72 -8.25
N PHE A 265 -19.31 10.56 -8.20
CA PHE A 265 -19.26 11.76 -7.36
C PHE A 265 -19.68 13.05 -8.09
N HIS A 266 -20.29 12.95 -9.28
CA HIS A 266 -20.72 14.11 -10.08
C HIS A 266 -21.57 15.10 -9.27
N ARG A 267 -22.42 14.62 -8.36
CA ARG A 267 -23.24 15.46 -7.46
C ARG A 267 -22.43 16.51 -6.69
N TYR A 268 -21.17 16.25 -6.38
CA TYR A 268 -20.33 17.18 -5.64
C TYR A 268 -19.73 18.29 -6.51
N SER A 269 -19.77 18.16 -7.83
CA SER A 269 -19.32 19.20 -8.75
C SER A 269 -20.20 20.46 -8.71
N GLN A 270 -21.46 20.31 -8.25
CA GLN A 270 -22.44 21.39 -8.19
C GLN A 270 -22.37 22.20 -6.88
N LEU A 271 -21.64 21.73 -5.88
CA LEU A 271 -21.49 22.42 -4.61
C LEU A 271 -20.66 23.69 -4.78
N THR A 272 -20.94 24.73 -4.01
CA THR A 272 -20.04 25.86 -3.84
C THR A 272 -18.70 25.40 -3.21
N GLU A 273 -17.70 26.25 -3.19
CA GLU A 273 -16.41 25.89 -2.57
C GLU A 273 -16.55 25.60 -1.09
N ASP A 274 -17.30 26.43 -0.37
CA ASP A 274 -17.53 26.28 1.08
C ASP A 274 -18.34 25.02 1.39
N GLU A 275 -19.41 24.75 0.63
CA GLU A 275 -20.18 23.51 0.77
C GLU A 275 -19.36 22.27 0.48
N ALA A 276 -18.49 22.33 -0.51
CA ALA A 276 -17.61 21.21 -0.86
C ALA A 276 -16.57 20.94 0.23
N ARG A 277 -15.98 21.98 0.81
CA ARG A 277 -15.07 21.86 1.95
C ARG A 277 -15.77 21.29 3.19
N ALA A 278 -16.96 21.82 3.50
CA ALA A 278 -17.78 21.31 4.60
C ALA A 278 -18.16 19.85 4.40
N THR A 279 -18.52 19.46 3.16
CA THR A 279 -18.83 18.07 2.80
C THR A 279 -17.61 17.16 2.97
N ALA A 280 -16.44 17.58 2.47
CA ALA A 280 -15.20 16.81 2.61
C ALA A 280 -14.83 16.59 4.09
N LEU A 281 -14.91 17.65 4.92
CA LEU A 281 -14.67 17.56 6.37
C LEU A 281 -15.69 16.65 7.07
N SER A 282 -16.96 16.70 6.66
CA SER A 282 -17.99 15.82 7.22
C SER A 282 -17.70 14.34 6.90
N ILE A 283 -17.32 14.03 5.66
CA ILE A 283 -16.95 12.67 5.25
C ILE A 283 -15.70 12.21 5.99
N TRP A 284 -14.69 13.08 6.14
CA TRP A 284 -13.48 12.79 6.90
C TRP A 284 -13.83 12.37 8.33
N ARG A 285 -14.54 13.22 9.07
CA ARG A 285 -14.85 13.03 10.49
C ARG A 285 -15.77 11.83 10.75
N ARG A 286 -16.68 11.54 9.83
CA ARG A 286 -17.66 10.48 9.99
C ARG A 286 -17.14 9.11 9.53
N ILE A 287 -16.29 9.08 8.52
CA ILE A 287 -15.86 7.82 7.87
C ILE A 287 -14.36 7.61 7.98
N ASN A 288 -13.55 8.54 7.43
CA ASN A 288 -12.12 8.28 7.28
C ASN A 288 -11.35 8.34 8.60
N LEU A 289 -11.68 9.29 9.47
CA LEU A 289 -11.05 9.43 10.78
C LEU A 289 -11.33 8.23 11.69
N PRO A 290 -12.58 7.76 11.87
CA PRO A 290 -12.84 6.54 12.62
C PRO A 290 -12.08 5.32 12.04
N ASN A 291 -12.07 5.15 10.71
CA ASN A 291 -11.31 4.06 10.09
C ASN A 291 -9.80 4.19 10.35
N LEU A 292 -9.26 5.40 10.28
CA LEU A 292 -7.86 5.65 10.62
C LEU A 292 -7.56 5.24 12.05
N VAL A 293 -8.33 5.74 13.02
CA VAL A 293 -8.07 5.56 14.45
C VAL A 293 -8.29 4.11 14.89
N ASP A 294 -9.38 3.48 14.43
CA ASP A 294 -9.78 2.17 14.91
C ASP A 294 -9.09 1.02 14.15
N ASN A 295 -8.78 1.21 12.89
CA ASN A 295 -8.34 0.13 12.00
C ASN A 295 -6.93 0.31 11.42
N VAL A 296 -6.55 1.50 10.99
CA VAL A 296 -5.30 1.69 10.25
C VAL A 296 -4.14 2.03 11.18
N LEU A 297 -4.29 3.06 12.02
CA LEU A 297 -3.24 3.53 12.94
C LEU A 297 -2.73 2.46 13.92
N PRO A 298 -3.58 1.60 14.52
CA PRO A 298 -3.10 0.54 15.40
C PRO A 298 -2.15 -0.45 14.72
N THR A 299 -2.19 -0.57 13.39
CA THR A 299 -1.34 -1.48 12.63
C THR A 299 0.06 -0.92 12.32
N ARG A 300 0.27 0.38 12.55
CA ARG A 300 1.54 1.07 12.28
C ARG A 300 2.76 0.35 12.84
N GLN A 301 2.66 -0.12 14.08
CA GLN A 301 3.77 -0.82 14.76
C GLN A 301 4.02 -2.24 14.24
N ARG A 302 3.25 -2.72 13.29
CA ARG A 302 3.45 -4.02 12.64
C ARG A 302 4.34 -3.91 11.40
N ALA A 303 4.48 -2.71 10.86
CA ALA A 303 5.28 -2.48 9.66
C ALA A 303 6.78 -2.71 9.92
N ASP A 304 7.50 -3.14 8.89
CA ASP A 304 8.96 -3.26 8.94
C ASP A 304 9.63 -1.91 8.75
N LEU A 305 8.97 -1.01 8.02
CA LEU A 305 9.45 0.35 7.79
C LEU A 305 8.29 1.35 7.85
N ILE A 306 8.53 2.48 8.52
CA ILE A 306 7.58 3.59 8.60
C ILE A 306 8.20 4.81 7.93
N LEU A 307 7.48 5.39 6.97
CA LEU A 307 7.80 6.67 6.34
C LEU A 307 6.91 7.75 6.95
N ARG A 308 7.47 8.62 7.80
CA ARG A 308 6.74 9.73 8.42
C ARG A 308 6.81 10.95 7.53
N LYS A 309 5.64 11.42 7.10
CA LYS A 309 5.49 12.60 6.23
C LYS A 309 5.16 13.87 7.02
N THR A 310 5.64 14.99 6.50
CA THR A 310 5.29 16.34 6.94
C THR A 310 4.11 16.92 6.18
N GLY A 311 3.72 18.15 6.54
CA GLY A 311 2.62 18.87 5.93
C GLY A 311 2.70 19.09 4.41
N GLU A 312 3.90 19.08 3.85
CA GLU A 312 4.17 19.25 2.41
C GLU A 312 4.21 17.92 1.64
N HIS A 313 3.70 16.83 2.21
CA HIS A 313 3.79 15.47 1.70
C HIS A 313 5.20 14.86 1.62
N GLU A 314 6.21 15.57 2.08
CA GLU A 314 7.59 15.08 2.08
C GLU A 314 7.86 14.14 3.26
N VAL A 315 8.69 13.13 3.03
CA VAL A 315 9.18 12.23 4.08
C VAL A 315 10.29 12.92 4.87
N ALA A 316 10.05 13.14 6.17
CA ALA A 316 11.01 13.74 7.08
C ALA A 316 11.83 12.71 7.87
N GLU A 317 11.25 11.56 8.14
CA GLU A 317 11.84 10.55 9.01
C GLU A 317 11.54 9.15 8.48
N VAL A 318 12.50 8.25 8.63
CA VAL A 318 12.36 6.84 8.29
C VAL A 318 12.67 5.99 9.53
N SER A 319 11.72 5.17 9.94
CA SER A 319 11.91 4.23 11.04
C SER A 319 11.94 2.80 10.50
N LEU A 320 13.08 2.13 10.63
CA LEU A 320 13.29 0.74 10.21
C LEU A 320 13.24 -0.17 11.43
N ARG A 321 12.47 -1.26 11.35
CA ARG A 321 12.43 -2.28 12.40
C ARG A 321 13.81 -2.93 12.54
N ARG A 322 14.25 -3.09 13.78
CA ARG A 322 15.47 -3.84 14.09
C ARG A 322 15.24 -5.33 13.83
N LEU A 323 16.22 -5.98 13.25
CA LEU A 323 16.25 -7.44 13.07
C LEU A 323 16.39 -8.15 14.41
#